data_667c08f31ba811566ae0627d22e637a8
#
_entry.id   667c08f31ba811566ae0627d22e637a8
#
_cell.length_a   1.000
_cell.length_b   1.000
_cell.length_c   1.000
_cell.angle_alpha   90.00
_cell.angle_beta   90.00
_cell.angle_gamma   90.00
#
_symmetry.space_group_name_H-M   'P 1'
#
loop_
_entity.id
_entity.type
_entity.pdbx_description
1 polymer ?
#
loop_
_entity_poly.entity_id
_entity_poly.type
_entity_poly.pdbx_seq_one_letter_code
_entity_poly.pdbx_strand_id
1 'polypeptide(L)'
;MLEKESVKLLSKSLASMEAGFDLPHSAQSIEYARMAEVLEEVAKRMQNNYPYFHPLFAGQMIKPPHPIARTAYQLAMWINPNNHALDGGRESSKMEKEVVADLARMFGFGQHLGHLTGGGTMANMEALWVASQVRRGKIVASDQAHYTHQRMCEVLKIPFEKVKGDRAGRMDARALEQMLKTGDVGTVVITMGTTGLGMVDPLDEILALRRKYDFRIHADAAYGGYFRLAKNLDPHTQEKYELLRNVDSIVIDPHKHGLQPYGCGCVLFNDPSVATLYLHDSPYTYYTSDELHLGEISLECSRAGASAVA
;
A
#
# COMPACT_ATOMS: atom_id res chain seq x y z
N MET A 1 24.06 3.53 -11.38
CA MET A 1 23.63 3.07 -10.05
C MET A 1 23.99 4.07 -8.96
N LEU A 2 25.24 4.45 -8.82
CA LEU A 2 25.66 5.48 -7.87
C LEU A 2 25.60 6.86 -8.52
N GLU A 3 24.69 7.68 -8.07
CA GLU A 3 24.54 9.07 -8.51
C GLU A 3 25.25 9.97 -7.50
N LYS A 4 26.47 10.42 -7.84
CA LYS A 4 27.29 11.29 -6.98
C LYS A 4 26.54 12.53 -6.51
N GLU A 5 25.67 13.09 -7.35
CA GLU A 5 24.88 14.27 -6.99
C GLU A 5 23.81 13.95 -5.93
N SER A 6 23.17 12.78 -5.99
CA SER A 6 22.23 12.35 -4.94
C SER A 6 22.91 12.22 -3.57
N VAL A 7 24.15 11.72 -3.53
CA VAL A 7 24.94 11.63 -2.29
C VAL A 7 25.28 13.01 -1.74
N LYS A 8 25.66 13.97 -2.60
CA LYS A 8 25.92 15.37 -2.18
C LYS A 8 24.65 16.04 -1.66
N LEU A 9 23.52 15.83 -2.34
CA LEU A 9 22.23 16.38 -1.91
C LEU A 9 21.81 15.79 -0.55
N LEU A 10 21.97 14.48 -0.36
CA LEU A 10 21.71 13.84 0.93
C LEU A 10 22.56 14.44 2.03
N SER A 11 23.87 14.57 1.83
CA SER A 11 24.78 15.16 2.82
C SER A 11 24.39 16.60 3.18
N LYS A 12 24.03 17.43 2.18
CA LYS A 12 23.56 18.79 2.39
C LYS A 12 22.24 18.82 3.18
N SER A 13 21.29 17.93 2.84
CA SER A 13 20.00 17.86 3.50
C SER A 13 20.12 17.36 4.95
N LEU A 14 21.04 16.43 5.21
CA LEU A 14 21.36 15.98 6.56
C LEU A 14 21.90 17.12 7.42
N ALA A 15 22.85 17.89 6.91
CA ALA A 15 23.39 19.06 7.62
C ALA A 15 22.31 20.13 7.90
N SER A 16 21.39 20.34 6.95
CA SER A 16 20.25 21.24 7.13
C SER A 16 19.27 20.73 8.19
N MET A 17 19.02 19.44 8.23
CA MET A 17 18.13 18.81 9.20
C MET A 17 18.77 18.86 10.61
N GLU A 18 20.05 18.52 10.72
CA GLU A 18 20.79 18.53 11.99
C GLU A 18 20.82 19.93 12.62
N ALA A 19 20.97 20.99 11.81
CA ALA A 19 20.94 22.37 12.27
C ALA A 19 19.63 22.81 12.94
N GLY A 20 18.54 22.05 12.76
CA GLY A 20 17.25 22.27 13.43
C GLY A 20 17.15 21.67 14.84
N PHE A 21 18.17 20.93 15.29
CA PHE A 21 18.20 20.27 16.60
C PHE A 21 19.28 20.87 17.50
N ASP A 22 18.94 21.10 18.75
CA ASP A 22 19.93 21.42 19.80
C ASP A 22 20.49 20.12 20.37
N LEU A 23 21.56 19.63 19.75
CA LEU A 23 22.16 18.34 20.10
C LEU A 23 23.37 18.55 21.04
N PRO A 24 23.45 17.83 22.17
CA PRO A 24 24.67 17.84 22.96
C PRO A 24 25.80 17.18 22.16
N HIS A 25 27.01 17.76 22.24
CA HIS A 25 28.20 17.14 21.67
C HIS A 25 28.49 15.80 22.34
N SER A 26 28.10 14.72 21.68
CA SER A 26 28.40 13.36 22.12
C SER A 26 29.59 12.85 21.30
N ALA A 27 30.71 12.65 21.98
CA ALA A 27 31.88 12.00 21.40
C ALA A 27 31.71 10.47 21.42
N GLN A 28 30.78 9.93 20.64
CA GLN A 28 30.82 8.50 20.35
C GLN A 28 31.97 8.21 19.39
N SER A 29 32.92 7.41 19.82
CA SER A 29 33.99 6.94 18.94
C SER A 29 33.43 5.88 17.99
N ILE A 30 33.27 6.25 16.72
CA ILE A 30 32.88 5.28 15.68
C ILE A 30 34.16 4.65 15.13
N GLU A 31 34.23 3.32 15.17
CA GLU A 31 35.34 2.57 14.56
C GLU A 31 35.14 2.49 13.02
N TYR A 32 35.46 3.57 12.33
CA TYR A 32 35.25 3.67 10.87
C TYR A 32 35.98 2.58 10.08
N ALA A 33 37.15 2.11 10.54
CA ALA A 33 37.88 1.01 9.89
C ALA A 33 37.06 -0.29 9.92
N ARG A 34 36.50 -0.65 11.06
CA ARG A 34 35.64 -1.81 11.21
C ARG A 34 34.34 -1.68 10.43
N MET A 35 33.74 -0.51 10.43
CA MET A 35 32.56 -0.20 9.62
C MET A 35 32.84 -0.41 8.13
N ALA A 36 33.99 0.05 7.63
CA ALA A 36 34.38 -0.12 6.22
C ALA A 36 34.53 -1.60 5.85
N GLU A 37 35.17 -2.42 6.71
CA GLU A 37 35.32 -3.86 6.50
C GLU A 37 33.95 -4.56 6.41
N VAL A 38 33.04 -4.27 7.33
CA VAL A 38 31.69 -4.85 7.35
C VAL A 38 30.90 -4.45 6.11
N LEU A 39 30.94 -3.18 5.72
CA LEU A 39 30.23 -2.70 4.53
C LEU A 39 30.78 -3.31 3.24
N GLU A 40 32.10 -3.52 3.14
CA GLU A 40 32.71 -4.18 1.98
C GLU A 40 32.28 -5.66 1.89
N GLU A 41 32.22 -6.36 3.02
CA GLU A 41 31.73 -7.74 3.08
C GLU A 41 30.24 -7.82 2.65
N VAL A 42 29.39 -6.91 3.17
CA VAL A 42 27.97 -6.82 2.79
C VAL A 42 27.84 -6.53 1.29
N ALA A 43 28.62 -5.58 0.77
CA ALA A 43 28.58 -5.22 -0.64
C ALA A 43 28.92 -6.39 -1.55
N LYS A 44 29.95 -7.17 -1.19
CA LYS A 44 30.30 -8.41 -1.92
C LYS A 44 29.17 -9.44 -1.92
N ARG A 45 28.53 -9.65 -0.77
CA ARG A 45 27.39 -10.57 -0.66
C ARG A 45 26.19 -10.08 -1.49
N MET A 46 25.93 -8.76 -1.51
CA MET A 46 24.84 -8.16 -2.30
C MET A 46 25.03 -8.33 -3.82
N GLN A 47 26.25 -8.59 -4.31
CA GLN A 47 26.49 -8.89 -5.73
C GLN A 47 25.78 -10.16 -6.20
N ASN A 48 25.40 -11.07 -5.30
CA ASN A 48 24.65 -12.28 -5.62
C ASN A 48 23.12 -12.04 -5.76
N ASN A 49 22.65 -10.81 -5.65
CA ASN A 49 21.25 -10.48 -5.90
C ASN A 49 20.95 -10.28 -7.39
N TYR A 50 19.68 -10.46 -7.76
CA TYR A 50 19.24 -10.13 -9.12
C TYR A 50 19.41 -8.63 -9.40
N PRO A 51 19.84 -8.26 -10.62
CA PRO A 51 20.09 -6.87 -10.97
C PRO A 51 18.78 -6.13 -11.31
N TYR A 52 17.98 -5.80 -10.32
CA TYR A 52 16.70 -5.08 -10.49
C TYR A 52 16.83 -3.77 -11.29
N PHE A 53 18.00 -3.15 -11.25
CA PHE A 53 18.32 -1.93 -11.99
C PHE A 53 18.67 -2.17 -13.48
N HIS A 54 18.78 -3.42 -13.92
CA HIS A 54 19.08 -3.73 -15.31
C HIS A 54 17.84 -3.45 -16.19
N PRO A 55 17.96 -2.75 -17.33
CA PRO A 55 16.81 -2.39 -18.18
C PRO A 55 15.98 -3.58 -18.64
N LEU A 56 16.61 -4.73 -18.85
CA LEU A 56 15.96 -5.98 -19.29
C LEU A 56 15.44 -6.85 -18.14
N PHE A 57 15.60 -6.42 -16.88
CA PHE A 57 15.06 -7.18 -15.76
C PHE A 57 13.55 -6.98 -15.65
N ALA A 58 12.78 -8.07 -15.65
CA ALA A 58 11.32 -8.07 -15.63
C ALA A 58 10.72 -8.97 -14.53
N GLY A 59 11.52 -9.32 -13.52
CA GLY A 59 11.07 -10.15 -12.40
C GLY A 59 10.46 -9.34 -11.25
N GLN A 60 9.71 -10.02 -10.36
CA GLN A 60 9.24 -9.53 -9.08
C GLN A 60 8.29 -8.31 -9.12
N MET A 61 7.85 -7.81 -10.28
CA MET A 61 7.00 -6.60 -10.41
C MET A 61 7.61 -5.35 -9.77
N ILE A 62 8.91 -5.35 -9.47
CA ILE A 62 9.61 -4.32 -8.74
C ILE A 62 10.63 -3.67 -9.67
N LYS A 63 10.76 -2.35 -9.53
CA LYS A 63 11.82 -1.55 -10.15
C LYS A 63 12.67 -0.89 -9.06
N PRO A 64 13.89 -0.46 -9.38
CA PRO A 64 14.63 0.40 -8.45
C PRO A 64 13.79 1.62 -8.07
N PRO A 65 13.84 2.05 -6.82
CA PRO A 65 13.12 3.25 -6.41
C PRO A 65 13.65 4.47 -7.16
N HIS A 66 12.77 5.45 -7.38
CA HIS A 66 13.16 6.71 -8.00
C HIS A 66 14.29 7.38 -7.18
N PRO A 67 15.28 8.05 -7.81
CA PRO A 67 16.38 8.65 -7.08
C PRO A 67 15.97 9.56 -5.92
N ILE A 68 14.93 10.39 -6.11
CA ILE A 68 14.42 11.25 -5.03
C ILE A 68 13.84 10.43 -3.88
N ALA A 69 13.03 9.42 -4.17
CA ALA A 69 12.42 8.56 -3.15
C ALA A 69 13.49 7.82 -2.33
N ARG A 70 14.50 7.25 -3.00
CA ARG A 70 15.63 6.61 -2.34
C ARG A 70 16.41 7.59 -1.45
N THR A 71 16.67 8.81 -1.92
CA THR A 71 17.42 9.81 -1.18
C THR A 71 16.63 10.34 0.02
N ALA A 72 15.32 10.59 -0.16
CA ALA A 72 14.44 11.02 0.90
C ALA A 72 14.23 9.92 1.98
N TYR A 73 14.13 8.67 1.57
CA TYR A 73 14.10 7.54 2.50
C TYR A 73 15.38 7.47 3.35
N GLN A 74 16.55 7.62 2.71
CA GLN A 74 17.84 7.64 3.41
C GLN A 74 17.93 8.82 4.38
N LEU A 75 17.43 10.01 4.02
CA LEU A 75 17.36 11.17 4.91
C LEU A 75 16.53 10.86 6.17
N ALA A 76 15.35 10.28 5.97
CA ALA A 76 14.44 9.94 7.07
C ALA A 76 15.03 8.89 8.03
N MET A 77 15.84 7.96 7.54
CA MET A 77 16.48 6.93 8.38
C MET A 77 17.38 7.49 9.48
N TRP A 78 17.91 8.71 9.33
CA TRP A 78 18.74 9.35 10.37
C TRP A 78 17.94 9.76 11.60
N ILE A 79 16.63 10.01 11.45
CA ILE A 79 15.69 10.22 12.56
C ILE A 79 15.01 8.91 12.96
N ASN A 80 14.83 8.01 11.98
CA ASN A 80 14.12 6.73 12.13
C ASN A 80 12.71 6.90 12.71
N PRO A 81 11.83 7.71 12.08
CA PRO A 81 10.53 8.05 12.63
C PRO A 81 9.59 6.85 12.62
N ASN A 82 8.73 6.78 13.65
CA ASN A 82 7.67 5.80 13.79
C ASN A 82 6.30 6.48 13.64
N ASN A 83 5.57 6.18 12.56
CA ASN A 83 4.27 6.80 12.28
C ASN A 83 3.10 6.18 13.07
N HIS A 84 3.37 5.43 14.13
CA HIS A 84 2.31 4.95 15.02
C HIS A 84 1.59 6.12 15.73
N ALA A 85 2.34 7.09 16.24
CA ALA A 85 1.81 8.25 16.94
C ALA A 85 2.58 9.52 16.57
N LEU A 86 1.98 10.70 16.82
CA LEU A 86 2.58 11.99 16.47
C LEU A 86 3.91 12.25 17.18
N ASP A 87 4.09 11.77 18.38
CA ASP A 87 5.33 11.89 19.15
C ASP A 87 6.45 10.97 18.62
N GLY A 88 6.10 9.88 17.94
CA GLY A 88 7.04 8.99 17.24
C GLY A 88 7.48 9.49 15.86
N GLY A 89 6.67 10.31 15.20
CA GLY A 89 6.93 10.77 13.84
C GLY A 89 6.03 11.93 13.43
N ARG A 90 6.15 13.07 14.11
CA ARG A 90 5.25 14.23 13.92
C ARG A 90 5.13 14.67 12.48
N GLU A 91 6.25 14.99 11.83
CA GLU A 91 6.23 15.49 10.46
C GLU A 91 6.03 14.36 9.44
N SER A 92 6.62 13.17 9.66
CA SER A 92 6.40 12.04 8.76
C SER A 92 4.93 11.55 8.77
N SER A 93 4.23 11.66 9.91
CA SER A 93 2.79 11.36 9.96
C SER A 93 1.94 12.39 9.19
N LYS A 94 2.33 13.68 9.20
CA LYS A 94 1.67 14.69 8.34
C LYS A 94 1.89 14.39 6.86
N MET A 95 3.14 14.09 6.47
CA MET A 95 3.48 13.70 5.10
C MET A 95 2.71 12.44 4.67
N GLU A 96 2.52 11.47 5.57
CA GLU A 96 1.70 10.29 5.28
C GLU A 96 0.24 10.67 4.99
N LYS A 97 -0.36 11.55 5.80
CA LYS A 97 -1.72 12.06 5.56
C LYS A 97 -1.84 12.76 4.21
N GLU A 98 -0.83 13.55 3.83
CA GLU A 98 -0.76 14.24 2.53
C GLU A 98 -0.72 13.25 1.36
N VAL A 99 0.18 12.27 1.42
CA VAL A 99 0.33 11.23 0.39
C VAL A 99 -0.93 10.37 0.27
N VAL A 100 -1.53 10.00 1.39
CA VAL A 100 -2.79 9.22 1.42
C VAL A 100 -3.92 10.02 0.77
N ALA A 101 -4.00 11.33 1.05
CA ALA A 101 -4.99 12.21 0.41
C ALA A 101 -4.74 12.35 -1.11
N ASP A 102 -3.49 12.38 -1.55
CA ASP A 102 -3.14 12.42 -2.98
C ASP A 102 -3.54 11.10 -3.68
N LEU A 103 -3.27 9.96 -3.06
CA LEU A 103 -3.67 8.65 -3.58
C LEU A 103 -5.20 8.52 -3.62
N ALA A 104 -5.91 8.96 -2.59
CA ALA A 104 -7.37 8.98 -2.56
C ALA A 104 -7.94 9.83 -3.69
N ARG A 105 -7.38 11.01 -3.90
CA ARG A 105 -7.74 11.93 -5.00
C ARG A 105 -7.47 11.33 -6.37
N MET A 106 -6.36 10.61 -6.54
CA MET A 106 -6.04 9.88 -7.78
C MET A 106 -7.13 8.87 -8.14
N PHE A 107 -7.74 8.21 -7.17
CA PHE A 107 -8.84 7.27 -7.38
C PHE A 107 -10.22 7.92 -7.38
N GLY A 108 -10.32 9.22 -7.07
CA GLY A 108 -11.57 9.96 -7.08
C GLY A 108 -12.39 9.81 -5.79
N PHE A 109 -11.78 9.45 -4.68
CA PHE A 109 -12.43 9.46 -3.36
C PHE A 109 -12.54 10.89 -2.86
N GLY A 110 -13.77 11.36 -2.61
CA GLY A 110 -14.05 12.72 -2.09
C GLY A 110 -13.77 12.82 -0.59
N GLN A 111 -14.22 11.82 0.15
CA GLN A 111 -13.86 11.57 1.55
C GLN A 111 -13.08 10.26 1.60
N HIS A 112 -12.23 10.09 2.57
CA HIS A 112 -11.44 8.87 2.67
C HIS A 112 -10.90 8.67 4.08
N LEU A 113 -10.63 7.42 4.41
CA LEU A 113 -9.73 6.99 5.45
C LEU A 113 -8.63 6.17 4.80
N GLY A 114 -7.42 6.23 5.33
CA GLY A 114 -6.34 5.38 4.82
C GLY A 114 -5.02 5.66 5.50
N HIS A 115 -4.08 4.77 5.26
CA HIS A 115 -2.72 4.87 5.75
C HIS A 115 -1.77 4.01 4.90
N LEU A 116 -0.46 4.26 5.03
CA LEU A 116 0.56 3.40 4.48
C LEU A 116 0.70 2.12 5.33
N THR A 117 1.11 1.04 4.70
CA THR A 117 1.34 -0.28 5.32
C THR A 117 2.71 -0.83 4.91
N GLY A 118 3.17 -1.88 5.55
CA GLY A 118 4.38 -2.61 5.15
C GLY A 118 4.33 -3.29 3.78
N GLY A 119 3.18 -3.25 3.10
CA GLY A 119 2.98 -3.78 1.75
C GLY A 119 1.56 -4.28 1.50
N GLY A 120 1.27 -4.64 0.24
CA GLY A 120 -0.06 -5.02 -0.23
C GLY A 120 -0.71 -6.18 0.53
N THR A 121 0.06 -7.11 1.07
CA THR A 121 -0.48 -8.21 1.88
C THR A 121 -1.16 -7.68 3.15
N MET A 122 -0.49 -6.76 3.87
CA MET A 122 -1.02 -6.15 5.07
C MET A 122 -2.20 -5.25 4.75
N ALA A 123 -2.07 -4.41 3.72
CA ALA A 123 -3.14 -3.55 3.22
C ALA A 123 -4.40 -4.35 2.84
N ASN A 124 -4.25 -5.46 2.11
CA ASN A 124 -5.37 -6.34 1.77
C ASN A 124 -5.98 -7.01 3.01
N MET A 125 -5.15 -7.45 3.97
CA MET A 125 -5.65 -8.06 5.20
C MET A 125 -6.56 -7.08 5.96
N GLU A 126 -6.14 -5.83 6.12
CA GLU A 126 -6.95 -4.81 6.78
C GLU A 126 -8.24 -4.50 6.01
N ALA A 127 -8.15 -4.36 4.68
CA ALA A 127 -9.33 -4.13 3.85
C ALA A 127 -10.36 -5.27 3.97
N LEU A 128 -9.91 -6.52 3.97
CA LEU A 128 -10.77 -7.70 4.11
C LEU A 128 -11.35 -7.81 5.53
N TRP A 129 -10.57 -7.48 6.55
CA TRP A 129 -11.04 -7.40 7.93
C TRP A 129 -12.16 -6.36 8.06
N VAL A 130 -11.93 -5.11 7.64
CA VAL A 130 -12.94 -4.04 7.65
C VAL A 130 -14.20 -4.47 6.88
N ALA A 131 -14.02 -5.02 5.69
CA ALA A 131 -15.13 -5.47 4.86
C ALA A 131 -16.01 -6.49 5.59
N SER A 132 -15.41 -7.44 6.31
CA SER A 132 -16.12 -8.47 7.07
C SER A 132 -16.86 -7.93 8.30
N GLN A 133 -16.35 -6.85 8.91
CA GLN A 133 -17.02 -6.20 10.04
C GLN A 133 -18.21 -5.36 9.58
N VAL A 134 -18.08 -4.67 8.45
CA VAL A 134 -19.16 -3.82 7.90
C VAL A 134 -20.28 -4.68 7.29
N ARG A 135 -19.92 -5.73 6.57
CA ARG A 135 -20.87 -6.64 5.96
C ARG A 135 -20.44 -8.11 6.10
N ARG A 136 -21.20 -8.86 6.89
CA ARG A 136 -20.96 -10.28 7.06
C ARG A 136 -21.25 -11.04 5.77
N GLY A 137 -20.55 -12.15 5.56
CA GLY A 137 -20.68 -13.03 4.41
C GLY A 137 -19.32 -13.51 3.92
N LYS A 138 -19.32 -14.37 2.91
CA LYS A 138 -18.08 -14.83 2.31
C LYS A 138 -17.45 -13.73 1.47
N ILE A 139 -16.13 -13.76 1.35
CA ILE A 139 -15.37 -12.95 0.40
C ILE A 139 -15.13 -13.79 -0.84
N VAL A 140 -15.35 -13.19 -2.01
CA VAL A 140 -15.10 -13.85 -3.29
C VAL A 140 -14.11 -13.05 -4.12
N ALA A 141 -13.24 -13.73 -4.85
CA ALA A 141 -12.28 -13.15 -5.77
C ALA A 141 -12.09 -14.03 -7.01
N SER A 142 -11.62 -13.49 -8.11
CA SER A 142 -11.26 -14.28 -9.29
C SER A 142 -10.26 -15.39 -8.94
N ASP A 143 -10.32 -16.54 -9.63
CA ASP A 143 -9.30 -17.59 -9.56
C ASP A 143 -7.91 -17.11 -10.04
N GLN A 144 -7.85 -15.95 -10.73
CA GLN A 144 -6.63 -15.25 -11.13
C GLN A 144 -6.18 -14.16 -10.15
N ALA A 145 -6.93 -13.91 -9.09
CA ALA A 145 -6.56 -12.96 -8.05
C ALA A 145 -5.32 -13.43 -7.29
N HIS A 146 -4.59 -12.50 -6.71
CA HIS A 146 -3.41 -12.83 -5.93
C HIS A 146 -3.78 -13.74 -4.74
N TYR A 147 -2.96 -14.77 -4.47
CA TYR A 147 -3.21 -15.78 -3.43
C TYR A 147 -3.35 -15.19 -2.01
N THR A 148 -2.90 -13.96 -1.80
CA THR A 148 -3.04 -13.22 -0.53
C THR A 148 -4.48 -13.19 -0.04
N HIS A 149 -5.48 -13.05 -0.92
CA HIS A 149 -6.88 -12.93 -0.50
C HIS A 149 -7.36 -14.18 0.22
N GLN A 150 -7.15 -15.36 -0.39
CA GLN A 150 -7.49 -16.62 0.25
C GLN A 150 -6.72 -16.79 1.56
N ARG A 151 -5.41 -16.54 1.55
CA ARG A 151 -4.55 -16.72 2.73
C ARG A 151 -4.95 -15.80 3.88
N MET A 152 -5.28 -14.53 3.61
CA MET A 152 -5.70 -13.60 4.65
C MET A 152 -7.11 -13.91 5.15
N CYS A 153 -8.02 -14.37 4.31
CA CYS A 153 -9.32 -14.86 4.75
C CYS A 153 -9.19 -16.08 5.68
N GLU A 154 -8.26 -17.00 5.41
CA GLU A 154 -7.94 -18.12 6.30
C GLU A 154 -7.44 -17.65 7.67
N VAL A 155 -6.52 -16.66 7.70
CA VAL A 155 -6.01 -16.04 8.93
C VAL A 155 -7.12 -15.37 9.73
N LEU A 156 -7.98 -14.61 9.05
CA LEU A 156 -9.09 -13.86 9.64
C LEU A 156 -10.30 -14.71 9.96
N LYS A 157 -10.29 -16.00 9.59
CA LYS A 157 -11.44 -16.92 9.74
C LYS A 157 -12.69 -16.46 8.96
N ILE A 158 -12.51 -15.81 7.83
CA ILE A 158 -13.57 -15.36 6.93
C ILE A 158 -13.73 -16.43 5.82
N PRO A 159 -14.95 -16.88 5.52
CA PRO A 159 -15.19 -17.78 4.39
C PRO A 159 -14.75 -17.15 3.06
N PHE A 160 -14.03 -17.91 2.25
CA PHE A 160 -13.54 -17.46 0.95
C PHE A 160 -13.91 -18.44 -0.15
N GLU A 161 -14.30 -17.92 -1.32
CA GLU A 161 -14.60 -18.74 -2.49
C GLU A 161 -14.06 -18.06 -3.77
N LYS A 162 -13.61 -18.88 -4.73
CA LYS A 162 -13.10 -18.40 -6.01
C LYS A 162 -14.21 -18.27 -7.04
N VAL A 163 -14.27 -17.13 -7.71
CA VAL A 163 -15.07 -16.92 -8.92
C VAL A 163 -14.25 -17.36 -10.12
N LYS A 164 -14.84 -18.11 -11.02
CA LYS A 164 -14.18 -18.55 -12.26
C LYS A 164 -13.81 -17.34 -13.13
N GLY A 165 -12.61 -17.37 -13.68
CA GLY A 165 -12.17 -16.39 -14.68
C GLY A 165 -12.73 -16.69 -16.09
N ASP A 166 -12.83 -15.66 -16.91
CA ASP A 166 -13.13 -15.77 -18.32
C ASP A 166 -11.89 -16.28 -19.12
N ARG A 167 -12.01 -16.43 -20.43
CA ARG A 167 -10.91 -16.88 -21.29
C ARG A 167 -9.71 -15.93 -21.31
N ALA A 168 -9.90 -14.67 -20.97
CA ALA A 168 -8.84 -13.68 -20.84
C ALA A 168 -8.20 -13.63 -19.44
N GLY A 169 -8.76 -14.37 -18.47
CA GLY A 169 -8.29 -14.38 -17.09
C GLY A 169 -8.82 -13.22 -16.25
N ARG A 170 -9.95 -12.60 -16.65
CA ARG A 170 -10.69 -11.63 -15.84
C ARG A 170 -11.79 -12.36 -15.08
N MET A 171 -12.29 -11.81 -13.99
CA MET A 171 -13.48 -12.34 -13.30
C MET A 171 -14.66 -12.48 -14.28
N ASP A 172 -15.27 -13.66 -14.35
CA ASP A 172 -16.50 -13.85 -15.14
C ASP A 172 -17.70 -13.31 -14.35
N ALA A 173 -18.27 -12.19 -14.81
CA ALA A 173 -19.40 -11.54 -14.17
C ALA A 173 -20.65 -12.43 -14.11
N ARG A 174 -20.83 -13.39 -15.05
CA ARG A 174 -21.94 -14.35 -15.02
C ARG A 174 -21.73 -15.39 -13.93
N ALA A 175 -20.50 -15.89 -13.78
CA ALA A 175 -20.16 -16.80 -12.69
C ALA A 175 -20.31 -16.10 -11.33
N LEU A 176 -19.89 -14.84 -11.22
CA LEU A 176 -20.13 -14.03 -10.02
C LEU A 176 -21.63 -13.88 -9.72
N GLU A 177 -22.45 -13.57 -10.73
CA GLU A 177 -23.91 -13.42 -10.52
C GLU A 177 -24.57 -14.69 -9.99
N GLN A 178 -24.12 -15.89 -10.42
CA GLN A 178 -24.65 -17.15 -9.87
C GLN A 178 -24.30 -17.29 -8.36
N MET A 179 -23.12 -16.87 -7.94
CA MET A 179 -22.73 -16.89 -6.53
C MET A 179 -23.53 -15.85 -5.72
N LEU A 180 -23.76 -14.65 -6.26
CA LEU A 180 -24.53 -13.60 -5.60
C LEU A 180 -25.98 -14.01 -5.34
N LYS A 181 -26.58 -14.87 -6.16
CA LYS A 181 -27.92 -15.40 -5.95
C LYS A 181 -28.08 -16.23 -4.68
N THR A 182 -26.98 -16.75 -4.11
CA THR A 182 -27.03 -17.50 -2.84
C THR A 182 -27.29 -16.59 -1.64
N GLY A 183 -27.01 -15.28 -1.78
CA GLY A 183 -27.25 -14.25 -0.75
C GLY A 183 -26.21 -14.22 0.39
N ASP A 184 -25.17 -15.05 0.33
CA ASP A 184 -24.15 -15.17 1.38
C ASP A 184 -22.80 -14.49 1.04
N VAL A 185 -22.71 -13.83 -0.12
CA VAL A 185 -21.53 -13.04 -0.51
C VAL A 185 -21.58 -11.66 0.16
N GLY A 186 -20.61 -11.38 1.02
CA GLY A 186 -20.45 -10.08 1.68
C GLY A 186 -19.58 -9.11 0.89
N THR A 187 -18.50 -9.59 0.27
CA THR A 187 -17.53 -8.74 -0.43
C THR A 187 -17.01 -9.43 -1.69
N VAL A 188 -16.93 -8.66 -2.77
CA VAL A 188 -16.29 -9.05 -4.02
C VAL A 188 -14.95 -8.31 -4.11
N VAL A 189 -13.87 -9.06 -4.26
CA VAL A 189 -12.53 -8.50 -4.53
C VAL A 189 -12.32 -8.48 -6.03
N ILE A 190 -12.14 -7.29 -6.60
CA ILE A 190 -11.72 -7.10 -7.98
C ILE A 190 -10.22 -6.87 -8.05
N THR A 191 -9.59 -7.28 -9.14
CA THR A 191 -8.15 -7.09 -9.37
C THR A 191 -7.92 -6.09 -10.51
N MET A 192 -7.16 -5.04 -10.22
CA MET A 192 -6.76 -4.04 -11.21
C MET A 192 -5.34 -4.34 -11.71
N GLY A 193 -5.23 -5.36 -12.52
CA GLY A 193 -3.96 -5.88 -13.03
C GLY A 193 -3.54 -7.17 -12.30
N THR A 194 -3.97 -8.33 -12.82
CA THR A 194 -3.63 -9.64 -12.24
C THR A 194 -2.12 -9.91 -12.34
N THR A 195 -1.57 -10.58 -11.33
CA THR A 195 -0.12 -10.85 -11.23
C THR A 195 0.43 -11.62 -12.44
N GLY A 196 -0.30 -12.61 -12.93
CA GLY A 196 0.18 -13.45 -14.02
C GLY A 196 -0.09 -12.90 -15.42
N LEU A 197 -1.16 -12.12 -15.60
CA LEU A 197 -1.66 -11.74 -16.92
C LEU A 197 -1.81 -10.23 -17.11
N GLY A 198 -1.72 -9.42 -16.04
CA GLY A 198 -1.94 -7.98 -16.08
C GLY A 198 -3.40 -7.58 -16.38
N MET A 199 -4.35 -8.52 -16.30
CA MET A 199 -5.74 -8.27 -16.67
C MET A 199 -6.48 -7.46 -15.60
N VAL A 200 -7.42 -6.64 -16.06
CA VAL A 200 -8.30 -5.80 -15.23
C VAL A 200 -9.69 -6.40 -15.20
N ASP A 201 -10.22 -6.66 -14.01
CA ASP A 201 -11.56 -7.21 -13.82
C ASP A 201 -12.66 -6.25 -14.32
N PRO A 202 -13.82 -6.75 -14.75
CA PRO A 202 -14.89 -5.97 -15.40
C PRO A 202 -15.70 -5.19 -14.34
N LEU A 203 -15.11 -4.10 -13.80
CA LEU A 203 -15.73 -3.30 -12.74
C LEU A 203 -17.08 -2.70 -13.13
N ASP A 204 -17.25 -2.33 -14.39
CA ASP A 204 -18.51 -1.86 -14.96
C ASP A 204 -19.66 -2.89 -14.82
N GLU A 205 -19.40 -4.15 -15.18
CA GLU A 205 -20.36 -5.25 -15.05
C GLU A 205 -20.62 -5.56 -13.57
N ILE A 206 -19.58 -5.55 -12.73
CA ILE A 206 -19.69 -5.81 -11.28
C ILE A 206 -20.49 -4.71 -10.58
N LEU A 207 -20.31 -3.45 -10.94
CA LEU A 207 -21.14 -2.34 -10.45
C LEU A 207 -22.60 -2.46 -10.90
N ALA A 208 -22.86 -3.01 -12.10
CA ALA A 208 -24.22 -3.31 -12.55
C ALA A 208 -24.87 -4.40 -11.68
N LEU A 209 -24.12 -5.43 -11.26
CA LEU A 209 -24.59 -6.43 -10.32
C LEU A 209 -24.87 -5.84 -8.93
N ARG A 210 -24.08 -4.88 -8.47
CA ARG A 210 -24.28 -4.18 -7.18
C ARG A 210 -25.63 -3.46 -7.10
N ARG A 211 -26.23 -3.09 -8.22
CA ARG A 211 -27.59 -2.52 -8.25
C ARG A 211 -28.70 -3.54 -7.94
N LYS A 212 -28.39 -4.84 -8.09
CA LYS A 212 -29.36 -5.94 -7.88
C LYS A 212 -29.09 -6.69 -6.58
N TYR A 213 -27.82 -6.75 -6.17
CA TYR A 213 -27.37 -7.54 -5.02
C TYR A 213 -26.61 -6.62 -4.07
N ASP A 214 -26.81 -6.84 -2.78
CA ASP A 214 -26.11 -6.06 -1.75
C ASP A 214 -24.78 -6.74 -1.41
N PHE A 215 -23.65 -6.15 -1.80
CA PHE A 215 -22.28 -6.57 -1.49
C PHE A 215 -21.32 -5.41 -1.55
N ARG A 216 -20.20 -5.52 -0.87
CA ARG A 216 -19.10 -4.56 -0.93
C ARG A 216 -18.13 -4.91 -2.06
N ILE A 217 -17.43 -3.90 -2.57
CA ILE A 217 -16.38 -4.08 -3.59
C ILE A 217 -15.06 -3.59 -3.00
N HIS A 218 -14.09 -4.51 -2.91
CA HIS A 218 -12.69 -4.19 -2.60
C HIS A 218 -11.86 -4.29 -3.88
N ALA A 219 -11.06 -3.26 -4.20
CA ALA A 219 -10.18 -3.26 -5.36
C ALA A 219 -8.73 -3.53 -4.94
N ASP A 220 -8.21 -4.70 -5.31
CA ASP A 220 -6.78 -4.96 -5.26
C ASP A 220 -6.11 -4.32 -6.48
N ALA A 221 -5.60 -3.11 -6.29
CA ALA A 221 -4.84 -2.34 -7.26
C ALA A 221 -3.33 -2.31 -6.92
N ALA A 222 -2.86 -3.25 -6.09
CA ALA A 222 -1.48 -3.30 -5.63
C ALA A 222 -0.47 -3.24 -6.79
N TYR A 223 -0.74 -3.94 -7.89
CA TYR A 223 0.08 -3.88 -9.09
C TYR A 223 -0.36 -2.75 -10.04
N GLY A 224 -1.63 -2.73 -10.41
CA GLY A 224 -2.12 -1.91 -11.52
C GLY A 224 -2.56 -0.50 -11.13
N GLY A 225 -2.62 -0.14 -9.85
CA GLY A 225 -3.21 1.13 -9.42
C GLY A 225 -2.64 2.38 -10.08
N TYR A 226 -1.32 2.43 -10.27
CA TYR A 226 -0.66 3.57 -10.93
C TYR A 226 -0.91 3.67 -12.44
N PHE A 227 -1.43 2.63 -13.09
CA PHE A 227 -1.86 2.74 -14.49
C PHE A 227 -3.04 3.68 -14.66
N ARG A 228 -3.74 4.05 -13.58
CA ARG A 228 -4.69 5.17 -13.59
C ARG A 228 -4.12 6.45 -14.18
N LEU A 229 -2.80 6.66 -14.05
CA LEU A 229 -2.07 7.82 -14.58
C LEU A 229 -1.56 7.63 -16.02
N ALA A 230 -1.70 6.42 -16.59
CA ALA A 230 -1.24 6.15 -17.94
C ALA A 230 -2.15 6.84 -18.99
N LYS A 231 -1.52 7.44 -20.01
CA LYS A 231 -2.23 8.18 -21.07
C LYS A 231 -2.52 7.34 -22.31
N ASN A 232 -2.05 6.10 -22.33
CA ASN A 232 -2.09 5.19 -23.49
C ASN A 232 -2.85 3.90 -23.22
N LEU A 233 -3.72 3.89 -22.20
CA LEU A 233 -4.65 2.79 -22.00
C LEU A 233 -5.69 2.76 -23.10
N ASP A 234 -6.16 1.56 -23.46
CA ASP A 234 -7.35 1.47 -24.29
C ASP A 234 -8.57 2.04 -23.56
N PRO A 235 -9.55 2.62 -24.31
CA PRO A 235 -10.68 3.33 -23.70
C PRO A 235 -11.50 2.48 -22.71
N HIS A 236 -11.65 1.19 -22.99
CA HIS A 236 -12.44 0.30 -22.15
C HIS A 236 -11.72 0.01 -20.80
N THR A 237 -10.41 -0.16 -20.84
CA THR A 237 -9.60 -0.29 -19.61
C THR A 237 -9.57 1.04 -18.85
N GLN A 238 -9.44 2.18 -19.54
CA GLN A 238 -9.46 3.49 -18.91
C GLN A 238 -10.77 3.73 -18.15
N GLU A 239 -11.92 3.39 -18.74
CA GLU A 239 -13.23 3.49 -18.09
C GLU A 239 -13.26 2.74 -16.74
N LYS A 240 -12.69 1.54 -16.64
CA LYS A 240 -12.65 0.78 -15.40
C LYS A 240 -11.86 1.50 -14.31
N TYR A 241 -10.75 2.16 -14.66
CA TYR A 241 -10.01 3.00 -13.72
C TYR A 241 -10.79 4.23 -13.28
N GLU A 242 -11.62 4.84 -14.16
CA GLU A 242 -12.52 5.94 -13.79
C GLU A 242 -13.61 5.50 -12.79
N LEU A 243 -14.06 4.25 -12.90
CA LEU A 243 -15.09 3.68 -12.05
C LEU A 243 -14.60 3.34 -10.63
N LEU A 244 -13.28 3.33 -10.36
CA LEU A 244 -12.72 3.02 -9.04
C LEU A 244 -13.23 3.93 -7.93
N ARG A 245 -13.67 5.16 -8.25
CA ARG A 245 -14.32 6.04 -7.28
C ARG A 245 -15.59 5.47 -6.61
N ASN A 246 -16.14 4.38 -7.16
CA ASN A 246 -17.36 3.76 -6.68
C ASN A 246 -17.13 2.48 -5.84
N VAL A 247 -15.88 2.08 -5.58
CA VAL A 247 -15.58 0.94 -4.73
C VAL A 247 -15.51 1.35 -3.27
N ASP A 248 -15.60 0.38 -2.36
CA ASP A 248 -15.62 0.64 -0.92
C ASP A 248 -14.21 0.77 -0.32
N SER A 249 -13.23 0.06 -0.91
CA SER A 249 -11.83 0.15 -0.50
C SER A 249 -10.88 -0.19 -1.66
N ILE A 250 -9.67 0.37 -1.60
CA ILE A 250 -8.61 0.16 -2.60
C ILE A 250 -7.30 -0.14 -1.87
N VAL A 251 -6.53 -1.07 -2.41
CA VAL A 251 -5.13 -1.29 -2.04
C VAL A 251 -4.24 -0.94 -3.22
N ILE A 252 -3.16 -0.22 -2.95
CA ILE A 252 -2.11 0.10 -3.92
C ILE A 252 -0.74 -0.09 -3.28
N ASP A 253 0.25 -0.54 -4.08
CA ASP A 253 1.63 -0.70 -3.62
C ASP A 253 2.55 0.37 -4.23
N PRO A 254 2.82 1.49 -3.50
CA PRO A 254 3.80 2.49 -3.94
C PRO A 254 5.18 1.89 -4.23
N HIS A 255 5.60 0.83 -3.54
CA HIS A 255 6.87 0.16 -3.80
C HIS A 255 6.92 -0.63 -5.12
N LYS A 256 5.79 -0.76 -5.85
CA LYS A 256 5.76 -1.33 -7.22
C LYS A 256 5.90 -0.21 -8.25
N HIS A 257 4.81 0.20 -8.88
CA HIS A 257 4.83 1.23 -9.92
C HIS A 257 4.88 2.67 -9.40
N GLY A 258 4.74 2.89 -8.09
CA GLY A 258 5.01 4.17 -7.45
C GLY A 258 6.49 4.48 -7.28
N LEU A 259 7.38 3.52 -7.60
CA LEU A 259 8.84 3.65 -7.56
C LEU A 259 9.37 4.08 -6.18
N GLN A 260 8.69 3.63 -5.13
CA GLN A 260 9.10 3.80 -3.74
C GLN A 260 10.07 2.68 -3.30
N PRO A 261 10.90 2.90 -2.27
CA PRO A 261 11.60 1.82 -1.59
C PRO A 261 10.63 0.71 -1.14
N TYR A 262 11.11 -0.53 -1.19
CA TYR A 262 10.30 -1.70 -0.84
C TYR A 262 9.82 -1.64 0.62
N GLY A 263 8.60 -2.16 0.86
CA GLY A 263 7.94 -2.10 2.16
C GLY A 263 6.95 -0.94 2.28
N CYS A 264 6.36 -0.51 1.17
CA CYS A 264 5.35 0.56 1.14
C CYS A 264 4.13 0.08 0.35
N GLY A 265 3.07 -0.26 1.07
CA GLY A 265 1.69 -0.44 0.58
C GLY A 265 0.82 0.71 1.07
N CYS A 266 -0.41 0.78 0.61
CA CYS A 266 -1.42 1.72 1.10
C CYS A 266 -2.80 1.07 1.03
N VAL A 267 -3.61 1.26 2.07
CA VAL A 267 -5.02 0.94 2.10
C VAL A 267 -5.84 2.23 2.15
N LEU A 268 -6.91 2.27 1.34
CA LEU A 268 -7.84 3.39 1.26
C LEU A 268 -9.27 2.88 1.41
N PHE A 269 -10.07 3.58 2.20
CA PHE A 269 -11.50 3.35 2.37
C PHE A 269 -12.26 4.60 1.90
N ASN A 270 -13.32 4.41 1.12
CA ASN A 270 -14.16 5.50 0.62
C ASN A 270 -15.05 6.10 1.71
N ASP A 271 -15.43 5.29 2.71
CA ASP A 271 -16.19 5.72 3.88
C ASP A 271 -15.27 5.86 5.10
N PRO A 272 -14.99 7.10 5.59
CA PRO A 272 -14.14 7.31 6.74
C PRO A 272 -14.74 6.80 8.06
N SER A 273 -16.03 6.52 8.12
CA SER A 273 -16.69 6.03 9.35
C SER A 273 -16.17 4.67 9.80
N VAL A 274 -15.52 3.93 8.91
CA VAL A 274 -14.85 2.64 9.25
C VAL A 274 -13.72 2.81 10.27
N ALA A 275 -13.25 4.04 10.52
CA ALA A 275 -12.31 4.35 11.60
C ALA A 275 -12.78 3.81 12.96
N THR A 276 -14.08 3.78 13.20
CA THR A 276 -14.67 3.26 14.45
C THR A 276 -14.35 1.80 14.72
N LEU A 277 -14.03 1.02 13.68
CA LEU A 277 -13.66 -0.40 13.82
C LEU A 277 -12.27 -0.58 14.41
N TYR A 278 -11.40 0.40 14.27
CA TYR A 278 -10.02 0.36 14.75
C TYR A 278 -9.88 0.83 16.21
N LEU A 279 -10.91 1.48 16.77
CA LEU A 279 -10.85 2.02 18.13
C LEU A 279 -10.49 0.93 19.13
N HIS A 280 -9.48 1.19 19.93
CA HIS A 280 -9.02 0.32 21.01
C HIS A 280 -8.63 1.16 22.23
N ASP A 281 -8.73 0.56 23.39
CA ASP A 281 -8.25 1.15 24.65
C ASP A 281 -6.81 0.70 24.90
N SER A 282 -5.91 1.66 25.13
CA SER A 282 -4.51 1.38 25.43
C SER A 282 -4.08 2.13 26.69
N PRO A 283 -3.57 1.43 27.71
CA PRO A 283 -3.18 2.07 28.96
C PRO A 283 -1.89 2.91 28.88
N TYR A 284 -1.19 2.88 27.74
CA TYR A 284 0.09 3.61 27.54
C TYR A 284 0.12 4.47 26.27
N THR A 285 -0.95 4.52 25.49
CA THR A 285 -1.06 5.40 24.33
C THR A 285 -2.10 6.46 24.64
N TYR A 286 -1.66 7.66 24.99
CA TYR A 286 -2.55 8.76 25.33
C TYR A 286 -2.76 9.61 24.09
N TYR A 287 -3.90 9.44 23.43
CA TYR A 287 -4.35 10.31 22.36
C TYR A 287 -5.11 11.48 22.99
N THR A 288 -4.37 12.55 23.30
CA THR A 288 -4.90 13.72 24.00
C THR A 288 -5.24 14.90 23.09
N SER A 289 -5.09 14.71 21.76
CA SER A 289 -5.37 15.74 20.75
C SER A 289 -6.57 15.37 19.88
N ASP A 290 -7.22 16.38 19.30
CA ASP A 290 -8.26 16.20 18.28
C ASP A 290 -7.68 15.80 16.90
N GLU A 291 -6.35 15.63 16.80
CA GLU A 291 -5.69 15.19 15.58
C GLU A 291 -5.76 13.67 15.42
N LEU A 292 -6.00 13.22 14.20
CA LEU A 292 -5.97 11.81 13.86
C LEU A 292 -4.56 11.24 14.01
N HIS A 293 -4.38 10.29 14.91
CA HIS A 293 -3.18 9.47 15.05
C HIS A 293 -3.29 8.23 14.16
N LEU A 294 -2.29 8.01 13.32
CA LEU A 294 -2.36 6.93 12.33
C LEU A 294 -2.38 5.53 12.93
N GLY A 295 -1.88 5.36 14.17
CA GLY A 295 -2.00 4.12 14.92
C GLY A 295 -3.43 3.76 15.32
N GLU A 296 -4.35 4.73 15.34
CA GLU A 296 -5.77 4.51 15.66
C GLU A 296 -6.55 3.92 14.48
N ILE A 297 -5.97 3.94 13.28
CA ILE A 297 -6.59 3.45 12.04
C ILE A 297 -5.74 2.39 11.33
N SER A 298 -4.85 1.71 12.05
CA SER A 298 -3.94 0.70 11.50
C SER A 298 -3.83 -0.49 12.45
N LEU A 299 -3.91 -1.70 11.90
CA LEU A 299 -3.61 -2.93 12.64
C LEU A 299 -2.10 -3.17 12.79
N GLU A 300 -1.28 -2.52 11.98
CA GLU A 300 0.18 -2.71 11.97
C GLU A 300 0.87 -2.00 13.14
N CYS A 301 0.21 -1.08 13.81
CA CYS A 301 0.75 -0.29 14.91
C CYS A 301 2.03 0.49 14.52
N SER A 302 3.19 0.07 15.07
CA SER A 302 4.49 0.70 14.78
C SER A 302 4.93 0.42 13.34
N ARG A 303 5.27 1.47 12.59
CA ARG A 303 5.72 1.37 11.20
C ARG A 303 6.67 2.49 10.82
N ALA A 304 7.51 2.18 9.82
CA ALA A 304 8.54 3.10 9.36
C ALA A 304 7.94 4.37 8.73
N GLY A 305 8.11 5.50 9.38
CA GLY A 305 7.73 6.80 8.82
C GLY A 305 8.56 7.23 7.60
N ALA A 306 9.71 6.61 7.39
CA ALA A 306 10.55 6.84 6.21
C ALA A 306 9.82 6.59 4.88
N SER A 307 8.86 5.66 4.85
CA SER A 307 8.04 5.40 3.66
C SER A 307 7.14 6.59 3.28
N ALA A 308 6.71 7.38 4.25
CA ALA A 308 5.90 8.57 4.01
C ALA A 308 6.73 9.76 3.52
N VAL A 309 8.03 9.80 3.88
CA VAL A 309 8.97 10.87 3.46
C VAL A 309 9.47 10.64 2.04
N ALA A 310 9.51 9.40 1.59
CA ALA A 310 10.02 9.00 0.28
C ALA A 310 9.02 9.18 -0.84
#